data_8d1713fdbc094ba27f4cdeeccfa7f25f
#
_entry.id   8d1713fdbc094ba27f4cdeeccfa7f25f
#
_cell.length_a   1.000
_cell.length_b   1.000
_cell.length_c   1.000
_cell.angle_alpha   90.00
_cell.angle_beta   90.00
_cell.angle_gamma   90.00
#
_symmetry.space_group_name_H-M   'P 1'
#
loop_
_entity.id
_entity.type
_entity.pdbx_description
1 polymer ?
#
loop_
_entity_poly.entity_id
_entity_poly.type
_entity_poly.pdbx_seq_one_letter_code
_entity_poly.pdbx_strand_id
1 'polypeptide(L)'
;MSTSNIKLSIDSEIAADFRESFQDNYESVANSIVLLEENPKDLSSIDAVFRALHTIKGNTTMCQLDELASFSHAIEDVVSAMHEETLSFSAILGEMLLVALDKVKELSEVIFENKELDKNLLHTAKQQLNNIKSAKQADADKQANTVIALLTHDKVDDKHSVFVKAVQDQQTDTENDTLISYETPQELLASLNYFKYLISMLDSKLKYWQNRTTRTLPLALAINHELSDSVADHQLAAAVYMHDIAHAFLNDSLTLKIGKFDEADKTLIRTHPSISADLVALIPGWTECVTIIRQHHEHWDGSGYPTGIKGDDICIGAQILAIVDAYESMTHPRADRQFKRSVLRAVTEISNQSGKQFSPRVTKLAFKIIKQFIAAKP
;
A
#
# COMPACT_ATOMS: atom_id res chain seq x y z
N MET A 1 -13.98 37.80 -31.07
CA MET A 1 -12.54 37.82 -30.77
C MET A 1 -12.20 36.48 -30.21
N SER A 2 -11.50 35.68 -30.99
CA SER A 2 -11.16 34.30 -30.69
C SER A 2 -10.01 34.29 -29.67
N THR A 3 -10.25 33.83 -28.45
CA THR A 3 -9.17 33.55 -27.50
C THR A 3 -8.49 32.26 -27.94
N SER A 4 -7.34 32.41 -28.59
CA SER A 4 -6.43 31.29 -28.88
C SER A 4 -5.98 30.66 -27.59
N ASN A 5 -6.44 29.46 -27.31
CA ASN A 5 -5.83 28.56 -26.32
C ASN A 5 -4.40 28.24 -26.79
N ILE A 6 -3.42 28.93 -26.26
CA ILE A 6 -2.03 28.53 -26.39
C ILE A 6 -1.89 27.26 -25.54
N LYS A 7 -1.86 26.09 -26.21
CA LYS A 7 -1.41 24.85 -25.58
C LYS A 7 0.08 25.04 -25.25
N LEU A 8 0.39 25.28 -23.98
CA LEU A 8 1.77 25.22 -23.48
C LEU A 8 2.23 23.75 -23.57
N SER A 9 2.98 23.42 -24.62
CA SER A 9 3.78 22.19 -24.59
C SER A 9 5.00 22.46 -23.71
N ILE A 10 5.01 21.90 -22.50
CA ILE A 10 6.19 21.97 -21.63
C ILE A 10 7.33 21.21 -22.31
N ASP A 11 8.51 21.81 -22.39
CA ASP A 11 9.69 21.20 -22.95
C ASP A 11 10.04 19.92 -22.16
N SER A 12 10.48 18.89 -22.89
CA SER A 12 10.86 17.60 -22.29
C SER A 12 12.00 17.71 -21.28
N GLU A 13 12.91 18.67 -21.44
CA GLU A 13 14.00 18.96 -20.52
C GLU A 13 13.45 19.57 -19.23
N ILE A 14 12.56 20.55 -19.32
CA ILE A 14 11.89 21.15 -18.15
C ILE A 14 11.07 20.08 -17.37
N ALA A 15 10.39 19.19 -18.09
CA ALA A 15 9.65 18.10 -17.44
C ALA A 15 10.58 17.10 -16.74
N ALA A 16 11.77 16.82 -17.29
CA ALA A 16 12.77 15.96 -16.67
C ALA A 16 13.33 16.60 -15.40
N ASP A 17 13.73 17.86 -15.45
CA ASP A 17 14.25 18.64 -14.31
C ASP A 17 13.19 18.73 -13.18
N PHE A 18 11.93 18.94 -13.56
CA PHE A 18 10.84 18.93 -12.59
C PHE A 18 10.72 17.58 -11.87
N ARG A 19 10.76 16.46 -12.62
CA ARG A 19 10.64 15.10 -12.04
C ARG A 19 11.78 14.80 -11.07
N GLU A 20 13.02 15.13 -11.44
CA GLU A 20 14.19 14.90 -10.60
C GLU A 20 14.08 15.72 -9.31
N SER A 21 13.87 17.04 -9.42
CA SER A 21 13.71 17.90 -8.26
C SER A 21 12.51 17.53 -7.39
N PHE A 22 11.38 17.11 -7.99
CA PHE A 22 10.22 16.63 -7.26
C PHE A 22 10.55 15.38 -6.46
N GLN A 23 11.25 14.41 -7.07
CA GLN A 23 11.60 13.15 -6.41
C GLN A 23 12.50 13.38 -5.19
N ASP A 24 13.53 14.24 -5.30
CA ASP A 24 14.43 14.58 -4.19
C ASP A 24 13.67 15.21 -3.01
N ASN A 25 12.78 16.15 -3.31
CA ASN A 25 11.97 16.80 -2.28
C ASN A 25 10.92 15.87 -1.68
N TYR A 26 10.31 15.00 -2.46
CA TYR A 26 9.40 13.96 -1.99
C TYR A 26 10.09 13.01 -1.00
N GLU A 27 11.30 12.54 -1.32
CA GLU A 27 12.10 11.69 -0.43
C GLU A 27 12.46 12.41 0.88
N SER A 28 12.81 13.70 0.79
CA SER A 28 13.04 14.52 1.98
C SER A 28 11.82 14.61 2.88
N VAL A 29 10.62 14.84 2.31
CA VAL A 29 9.36 14.86 3.06
C VAL A 29 9.07 13.49 3.69
N ALA A 30 9.19 12.40 2.91
CA ALA A 30 8.92 11.05 3.39
C ALA A 30 9.82 10.65 4.56
N ASN A 31 11.13 10.95 4.45
CA ASN A 31 12.10 10.68 5.52
C ASN A 31 11.81 11.52 6.78
N SER A 32 11.48 12.80 6.60
CA SER A 32 11.15 13.68 7.73
C SER A 32 9.85 13.28 8.43
N ILE A 33 8.85 12.78 7.69
CA ILE A 33 7.62 12.24 8.28
C ILE A 33 7.92 11.02 9.15
N VAL A 34 8.82 10.12 8.75
CA VAL A 34 9.24 8.98 9.57
C VAL A 34 9.83 9.44 10.91
N LEU A 35 10.67 10.50 10.88
CA LEU A 35 11.24 11.07 12.10
C LEU A 35 10.18 11.74 12.98
N LEU A 36 9.22 12.42 12.37
CA LEU A 36 8.09 13.04 13.08
C LEU A 36 7.13 12.02 13.69
N GLU A 37 7.01 10.83 13.12
CA GLU A 37 6.28 9.72 13.73
C GLU A 37 6.95 9.22 15.03
N GLU A 38 8.28 9.29 15.09
CA GLU A 38 9.06 8.96 16.31
C GLU A 38 9.04 10.14 17.31
N ASN A 39 9.11 11.37 16.83
CA ASN A 39 9.09 12.59 17.64
C ASN A 39 8.22 13.68 16.99
N PRO A 40 6.92 13.75 17.29
CA PRO A 40 5.97 14.69 16.68
C PRO A 40 6.28 16.18 16.88
N LYS A 41 7.23 16.52 17.75
CA LYS A 41 7.66 17.89 18.08
C LYS A 41 9.04 18.23 17.55
N ASP A 42 9.63 17.39 16.70
CA ASP A 42 10.93 17.69 16.12
C ASP A 42 10.84 18.82 15.09
N LEU A 43 11.17 20.05 15.53
CA LEU A 43 11.14 21.24 14.70
C LEU A 43 12.07 21.11 13.48
N SER A 44 13.18 20.39 13.59
CA SER A 44 14.10 20.24 12.46
C SER A 44 13.50 19.45 11.32
N SER A 45 12.72 18.42 11.65
CA SER A 45 11.97 17.63 10.67
C SER A 45 10.77 18.40 10.09
N ILE A 46 10.05 19.19 10.90
CA ILE A 46 8.99 20.08 10.41
C ILE A 46 9.58 21.11 9.41
N ASP A 47 10.71 21.72 9.74
CA ASP A 47 11.42 22.66 8.86
C ASP A 47 11.87 22.00 7.55
N ALA A 48 12.34 20.75 7.61
CA ALA A 48 12.74 20.02 6.41
C ALA A 48 11.53 19.74 5.49
N VAL A 49 10.38 19.32 6.06
CA VAL A 49 9.12 19.17 5.31
C VAL A 49 8.70 20.50 4.69
N PHE A 50 8.73 21.58 5.46
CA PHE A 50 8.33 22.90 4.97
C PHE A 50 9.19 23.36 3.78
N ARG A 51 10.54 23.26 3.89
CA ARG A 51 11.46 23.63 2.79
C ARG A 51 11.25 22.79 1.54
N ALA A 52 11.05 21.50 1.68
CA ALA A 52 10.80 20.61 0.56
C ALA A 52 9.48 20.95 -0.17
N LEU A 53 8.41 21.22 0.58
CA LEU A 53 7.12 21.67 0.03
C LEU A 53 7.22 23.03 -0.65
N HIS A 54 7.97 23.96 -0.05
CA HIS A 54 8.25 25.26 -0.64
C HIS A 54 8.94 25.14 -2.01
N THR A 55 9.92 24.23 -2.11
CA THR A 55 10.61 23.94 -3.38
C THR A 55 9.65 23.33 -4.41
N ILE A 56 8.82 22.35 -4.02
CA ILE A 56 7.82 21.75 -4.91
C ILE A 56 6.85 22.81 -5.43
N LYS A 57 6.33 23.69 -4.55
CA LYS A 57 5.47 24.81 -4.96
C LYS A 57 6.21 25.74 -5.93
N GLY A 58 7.46 26.09 -5.65
CA GLY A 58 8.28 26.91 -6.53
C GLY A 58 8.43 26.29 -7.93
N ASN A 59 8.73 25.01 -8.00
CA ASN A 59 8.87 24.26 -9.26
C ASN A 59 7.56 24.19 -10.05
N THR A 60 6.42 23.94 -9.39
CA THR A 60 5.11 23.95 -10.04
C THR A 60 4.78 25.33 -10.61
N THR A 61 5.16 26.41 -9.92
CA THR A 61 4.98 27.80 -10.39
C THR A 61 5.90 28.11 -11.57
N MET A 62 7.19 27.73 -11.52
CA MET A 62 8.13 27.93 -12.61
C MET A 62 7.73 27.20 -13.89
N CYS A 63 7.17 26.00 -13.76
CA CYS A 63 6.63 25.22 -14.88
C CYS A 63 5.26 25.71 -15.34
N GLN A 64 4.74 26.82 -14.81
CA GLN A 64 3.41 27.39 -15.14
C GLN A 64 2.24 26.38 -14.94
N LEU A 65 2.36 25.51 -13.94
CA LEU A 65 1.35 24.55 -13.54
C LEU A 65 0.40 25.19 -12.50
N ASP A 66 -0.30 26.27 -12.85
CA ASP A 66 -1.01 27.15 -11.93
C ASP A 66 -1.95 26.43 -10.95
N GLU A 67 -2.73 25.45 -11.44
CA GLU A 67 -3.63 24.65 -10.59
C GLU A 67 -2.86 23.81 -9.56
N LEU A 68 -1.74 23.19 -9.99
CA LEU A 68 -0.88 22.40 -9.09
C LEU A 68 -0.09 23.30 -8.14
N ALA A 69 0.36 24.48 -8.59
CA ALA A 69 1.02 25.46 -7.74
C ALA A 69 0.08 25.92 -6.62
N SER A 70 -1.19 26.18 -6.95
CA SER A 70 -2.22 26.55 -5.98
C SER A 70 -2.55 25.42 -5.00
N PHE A 71 -2.54 24.16 -5.45
CA PHE A 71 -2.74 22.98 -4.62
C PHE A 71 -1.52 22.73 -3.72
N SER A 72 -0.30 22.80 -4.26
CA SER A 72 0.96 22.67 -3.50
C SER A 72 1.08 23.75 -2.42
N HIS A 73 0.60 24.96 -2.67
CA HIS A 73 0.54 26.02 -1.67
C HIS A 73 -0.38 25.65 -0.51
N ALA A 74 -1.55 25.08 -0.78
CA ALA A 74 -2.45 24.66 0.29
C ALA A 74 -1.86 23.51 1.15
N ILE A 75 -1.02 22.64 0.55
CA ILE A 75 -0.28 21.60 1.29
C ILE A 75 0.78 22.26 2.20
N GLU A 76 1.56 23.21 1.66
CA GLU A 76 2.56 23.98 2.41
C GLU A 76 1.94 24.74 3.59
N ASP A 77 0.76 25.32 3.41
CA ASP A 77 0.02 26.04 4.45
C ASP A 77 -0.31 25.18 5.68
N VAL A 78 -0.63 23.88 5.48
CA VAL A 78 -0.86 22.94 6.58
C VAL A 78 0.43 22.73 7.39
N VAL A 79 1.58 22.62 6.73
CA VAL A 79 2.88 22.46 7.41
C VAL A 79 3.34 23.76 8.05
N SER A 80 3.01 24.91 7.45
CA SER A 80 3.22 26.22 8.09
C SER A 80 2.51 26.32 9.44
N ALA A 81 1.27 25.84 9.53
CA ALA A 81 0.53 25.78 10.79
C ALA A 81 1.19 24.86 11.84
N MET A 82 1.88 23.79 11.41
CA MET A 82 2.68 22.96 12.31
C MET A 82 3.96 23.68 12.76
N HIS A 83 4.62 24.40 11.87
CA HIS A 83 5.81 25.19 12.18
C HIS A 83 5.48 26.35 13.15
N GLU A 84 4.31 26.95 13.02
CA GLU A 84 3.78 28.00 13.90
C GLU A 84 3.19 27.46 15.22
N GLU A 85 3.29 26.15 15.46
CA GLU A 85 2.76 25.45 16.64
C GLU A 85 1.22 25.61 16.84
N THR A 86 0.50 26.07 15.81
CA THR A 86 -0.97 26.18 15.84
C THR A 86 -1.65 24.84 15.54
N LEU A 87 -0.93 23.93 14.88
CA LEU A 87 -1.32 22.57 14.59
C LEU A 87 -0.19 21.62 15.01
N SER A 88 -0.51 20.51 15.69
CA SER A 88 0.48 19.49 16.03
C SER A 88 0.57 18.45 14.93
N PHE A 89 1.76 17.89 14.69
CA PHE A 89 1.91 16.74 13.79
C PHE A 89 1.13 15.52 14.32
N SER A 90 0.45 14.85 13.43
CA SER A 90 -0.15 13.52 13.67
C SER A 90 0.17 12.60 12.49
N ALA A 91 0.18 11.30 12.73
CA ALA A 91 0.44 10.31 11.68
C ALA A 91 -0.54 10.43 10.50
N ILE A 92 -1.80 10.80 10.78
CA ILE A 92 -2.80 10.99 9.72
C ILE A 92 -2.53 12.25 8.88
N LEU A 93 -2.01 13.31 9.48
CA LEU A 93 -1.56 14.48 8.73
C LEU A 93 -0.32 14.16 7.90
N GLY A 94 0.63 13.38 8.42
CA GLY A 94 1.77 12.88 7.65
C GLY A 94 1.34 12.05 6.44
N GLU A 95 0.41 11.14 6.61
CA GLU A 95 -0.16 10.34 5.52
C GLU A 95 -0.88 11.24 4.49
N MET A 96 -1.67 12.20 4.94
CA MET A 96 -2.37 13.16 4.08
C MET A 96 -1.37 13.97 3.22
N LEU A 97 -0.26 14.43 3.81
CA LEU A 97 0.78 15.16 3.07
C LEU A 97 1.37 14.31 1.94
N LEU A 98 1.68 13.04 2.21
CA LEU A 98 2.25 12.14 1.20
C LEU A 98 1.24 11.82 0.09
N VAL A 99 -0.03 11.55 0.43
CA VAL A 99 -1.09 11.35 -0.56
C VAL A 99 -1.30 12.58 -1.44
N ALA A 100 -1.27 13.77 -0.83
CA ALA A 100 -1.39 15.01 -1.59
C ALA A 100 -0.21 15.22 -2.54
N LEU A 101 1.03 14.89 -2.12
CA LEU A 101 2.22 14.94 -2.98
C LEU A 101 2.17 13.89 -4.10
N ASP A 102 1.73 12.66 -3.80
CA ASP A 102 1.52 11.64 -4.83
C ASP A 102 0.55 12.14 -5.90
N LYS A 103 -0.50 12.88 -5.49
CA LYS A 103 -1.45 13.48 -6.43
C LYS A 103 -0.83 14.60 -7.24
N VAL A 104 0.02 15.44 -6.65
CA VAL A 104 0.79 16.46 -7.42
C VAL A 104 1.65 15.79 -8.48
N LYS A 105 2.36 14.71 -8.14
CA LYS A 105 3.18 13.93 -9.07
C LYS A 105 2.35 13.37 -10.22
N GLU A 106 1.26 12.67 -9.90
CA GLU A 106 0.33 12.08 -10.89
C GLU A 106 -0.20 13.14 -11.87
N LEU A 107 -0.70 14.25 -11.33
CA LEU A 107 -1.32 15.29 -12.15
C LEU A 107 -0.30 16.09 -12.96
N SER A 108 0.95 16.22 -12.49
CA SER A 108 2.02 16.81 -13.30
C SER A 108 2.29 15.98 -14.56
N GLU A 109 2.30 14.65 -14.46
CA GLU A 109 2.44 13.77 -15.63
C GLU A 109 1.25 13.90 -16.59
N VAL A 110 0.01 14.01 -16.07
CA VAL A 110 -1.19 14.26 -16.90
C VAL A 110 -1.02 15.53 -17.73
N ILE A 111 -0.48 16.61 -17.14
CA ILE A 111 -0.23 17.87 -17.85
C ILE A 111 0.92 17.72 -18.85
N PHE A 112 2.03 17.06 -18.48
CA PHE A 112 3.15 16.83 -19.38
C PHE A 112 2.77 16.00 -20.60
N GLU A 113 1.76 15.11 -20.45
CA GLU A 113 1.17 14.37 -21.55
C GLU A 113 0.07 15.15 -22.32
N ASN A 114 -0.13 16.45 -22.03
CA ASN A 114 -1.18 17.31 -22.61
C ASN A 114 -2.61 16.80 -22.42
N LYS A 115 -2.88 16.09 -21.30
CA LYS A 115 -4.22 15.64 -20.92
C LYS A 115 -4.94 16.68 -20.03
N GLU A 116 -6.26 16.61 -19.99
CA GLU A 116 -7.06 17.53 -19.16
C GLU A 116 -7.05 17.11 -17.69
N LEU A 117 -6.96 18.09 -16.78
CA LEU A 117 -7.05 17.91 -15.32
C LEU A 117 -8.50 17.93 -14.85
N ASP A 118 -8.80 17.13 -13.82
CA ASP A 118 -10.02 17.29 -13.03
C ASP A 118 -9.85 18.47 -12.05
N LYS A 119 -10.22 19.66 -12.51
CA LYS A 119 -10.15 20.88 -11.71
C LYS A 119 -11.08 20.88 -10.50
N ASN A 120 -12.20 20.14 -10.56
CA ASN A 120 -13.15 20.06 -9.46
C ASN A 120 -12.56 19.27 -8.29
N LEU A 121 -11.84 18.18 -8.57
CA LEU A 121 -11.12 17.41 -7.57
C LEU A 121 -10.11 18.28 -6.82
N LEU A 122 -9.23 18.97 -7.56
CA LEU A 122 -8.22 19.87 -6.98
C LEU A 122 -8.84 21.00 -6.17
N HIS A 123 -9.92 21.62 -6.67
CA HIS A 123 -10.61 22.68 -5.96
C HIS A 123 -11.19 22.20 -4.63
N THR A 124 -11.86 21.05 -4.63
CA THR A 124 -12.43 20.46 -3.40
C THR A 124 -11.35 20.05 -2.41
N ALA A 125 -10.28 19.41 -2.87
CA ALA A 125 -9.14 19.02 -2.03
C ALA A 125 -8.48 20.26 -1.39
N LYS A 126 -8.27 21.31 -2.16
CA LYS A 126 -7.72 22.59 -1.66
C LYS A 126 -8.60 23.21 -0.58
N GLN A 127 -9.93 23.21 -0.75
CA GLN A 127 -10.84 23.71 0.28
C GLN A 127 -10.70 22.93 1.60
N GLN A 128 -10.59 21.60 1.52
CA GLN A 128 -10.40 20.77 2.71
C GLN A 128 -9.04 21.02 3.39
N LEU A 129 -7.95 21.18 2.63
CA LEU A 129 -6.64 21.54 3.16
C LEU A 129 -6.67 22.89 3.89
N ASN A 130 -7.33 23.90 3.33
CA ASN A 130 -7.49 25.21 3.96
C ASN A 130 -8.28 25.13 5.27
N ASN A 131 -9.25 24.23 5.37
CA ASN A 131 -9.99 24.01 6.62
C ASN A 131 -9.09 23.37 7.70
N ILE A 132 -8.17 22.50 7.34
CA ILE A 132 -7.21 21.85 8.27
C ILE A 132 -6.36 22.91 8.98
N LYS A 133 -5.84 23.89 8.25
CA LYS A 133 -4.98 24.97 8.76
C LYS A 133 -5.61 25.72 9.96
N SER A 134 -6.93 25.89 9.98
CA SER A 134 -7.66 26.66 11.00
C SER A 134 -8.43 25.79 12.00
N ALA A 135 -8.32 24.47 11.91
CA ALA A 135 -9.07 23.54 12.75
C ALA A 135 -8.36 23.23 14.07
N LYS A 136 -9.12 22.79 15.07
CA LYS A 136 -8.55 22.12 16.24
C LYS A 136 -8.04 20.74 15.85
N GLN A 137 -7.06 20.20 16.60
CA GLN A 137 -6.37 18.94 16.25
C GLN A 137 -7.31 17.77 15.87
N ALA A 138 -8.33 17.48 16.67
CA ALA A 138 -9.27 16.39 16.40
C ALA A 138 -10.08 16.59 15.11
N ASP A 139 -10.42 17.85 14.78
CA ASP A 139 -11.12 18.18 13.55
C ASP A 139 -10.16 18.19 12.35
N ALA A 140 -8.90 18.58 12.55
CA ALA A 140 -7.85 18.53 11.54
C ALA A 140 -7.59 17.09 11.08
N ASP A 141 -7.46 16.15 12.02
CA ASP A 141 -7.27 14.73 11.72
C ASP A 141 -8.47 14.12 10.95
N LYS A 142 -9.70 14.51 11.31
CA LYS A 142 -10.90 14.11 10.59
C LYS A 142 -10.93 14.67 9.15
N GLN A 143 -10.54 15.92 8.98
CA GLN A 143 -10.47 16.55 7.66
C GLN A 143 -9.34 15.97 6.82
N ALA A 144 -8.19 15.62 7.42
CA ALA A 144 -7.10 14.93 6.75
C ALA A 144 -7.56 13.58 6.18
N ASN A 145 -8.33 12.79 6.94
CA ASN A 145 -8.95 11.57 6.42
C ASN A 145 -9.88 11.84 5.22
N THR A 146 -10.62 12.95 5.24
CA THR A 146 -11.49 13.34 4.12
C THR A 146 -10.67 13.69 2.88
N VAL A 147 -9.53 14.40 3.03
CA VAL A 147 -8.61 14.70 1.93
C VAL A 147 -8.02 13.41 1.36
N ILE A 148 -7.56 12.50 2.21
CA ILE A 148 -7.03 11.18 1.78
C ILE A 148 -8.10 10.45 0.95
N ALA A 149 -9.32 10.32 1.48
CA ALA A 149 -10.42 9.65 0.78
C ALA A 149 -10.73 10.30 -0.56
N LEU A 150 -10.76 11.64 -0.62
CA LEU A 150 -11.03 12.39 -1.84
C LEU A 150 -9.96 12.19 -2.91
N LEU A 151 -8.68 12.22 -2.54
CA LEU A 151 -7.56 12.13 -3.48
C LEU A 151 -7.27 10.70 -3.94
N THR A 152 -7.72 9.69 -3.18
CA THR A 152 -7.56 8.27 -3.53
C THR A 152 -8.73 7.70 -4.31
N HIS A 153 -9.84 8.47 -4.46
CA HIS A 153 -11.03 8.04 -5.23
C HIS A 153 -10.89 8.44 -6.70
N ASP A 154 -10.34 7.55 -7.51
CA ASP A 154 -10.48 7.64 -8.97
C ASP A 154 -11.89 7.19 -9.38
N LYS A 155 -12.52 7.96 -10.30
CA LYS A 155 -13.78 7.55 -10.96
C LYS A 155 -13.53 6.28 -11.77
N VAL A 156 -14.22 5.21 -11.45
CA VAL A 156 -14.08 3.91 -12.11
C VAL A 156 -15.34 3.54 -12.90
N ASP A 157 -15.08 3.02 -14.10
CA ASP A 157 -16.09 2.52 -15.05
C ASP A 157 -16.78 1.22 -14.55
N ASP A 158 -18.10 1.18 -14.78
CA ASP A 158 -19.13 0.36 -14.16
C ASP A 158 -19.27 -1.08 -14.73
N LYS A 159 -18.19 -1.85 -14.90
CA LYS A 159 -18.30 -3.18 -15.53
C LYS A 159 -17.93 -4.42 -14.70
N HIS A 160 -17.66 -4.31 -13.39
CA HIS A 160 -17.21 -5.46 -12.60
C HIS A 160 -18.01 -5.69 -11.31
N SER A 161 -19.34 -5.52 -11.36
CA SER A 161 -20.22 -5.55 -10.18
C SER A 161 -20.37 -6.92 -9.47
N VAL A 162 -20.03 -8.03 -10.11
CA VAL A 162 -20.29 -9.38 -9.56
C VAL A 162 -19.24 -9.78 -8.50
N PHE A 163 -17.98 -9.47 -8.73
CA PHE A 163 -16.90 -9.84 -7.81
C PHE A 163 -16.86 -8.96 -6.55
N VAL A 164 -17.31 -7.72 -6.68
CA VAL A 164 -17.38 -6.70 -5.63
C VAL A 164 -18.41 -7.04 -4.56
N LYS A 165 -19.57 -7.55 -4.98
CA LYS A 165 -20.63 -8.00 -4.07
C LYS A 165 -20.10 -9.09 -3.13
N ALA A 166 -19.25 -9.97 -3.64
CA ALA A 166 -18.60 -11.03 -2.89
C ALA A 166 -17.67 -10.55 -1.77
N VAL A 167 -16.99 -9.39 -1.95
CA VAL A 167 -16.06 -8.82 -0.96
C VAL A 167 -16.78 -7.94 0.06
N GLN A 168 -17.89 -7.29 -0.32
CA GLN A 168 -18.67 -6.43 0.56
C GLN A 168 -19.53 -7.19 1.57
N ASP A 169 -20.10 -8.34 1.17
CA ASP A 169 -20.94 -9.15 2.02
C ASP A 169 -20.16 -9.90 3.13
N GLN A 170 -18.82 -9.91 3.08
CA GLN A 170 -17.96 -10.53 4.10
C GLN A 170 -17.74 -9.69 5.37
N GLN A 171 -18.38 -8.53 5.53
CA GLN A 171 -18.31 -7.74 6.78
C GLN A 171 -19.30 -8.22 7.87
N THR A 172 -20.15 -9.19 7.59
CA THR A 172 -21.06 -9.79 8.56
C THR A 172 -20.92 -11.30 8.59
N ASP A 173 -20.40 -11.79 9.70
CA ASP A 173 -20.55 -13.14 10.28
C ASP A 173 -20.74 -14.40 9.39
N THR A 174 -19.74 -15.27 9.49
CA THR A 174 -19.75 -16.75 9.58
C THR A 174 -20.58 -17.62 8.62
N GLU A 175 -21.40 -17.12 7.70
CA GLU A 175 -22.21 -17.98 6.80
C GLU A 175 -21.93 -17.82 5.30
N ASN A 176 -21.06 -16.90 4.83
CA ASN A 176 -20.83 -16.62 3.40
C ASN A 176 -19.47 -17.11 2.87
N ASP A 177 -19.03 -18.29 3.28
CA ASP A 177 -17.80 -18.93 2.77
C ASP A 177 -17.90 -19.43 1.32
N THR A 178 -19.00 -19.17 0.64
CA THR A 178 -19.33 -19.74 -0.69
C THR A 178 -19.01 -18.85 -1.88
N LEU A 179 -18.47 -17.65 -1.68
CA LEU A 179 -18.33 -16.68 -2.77
C LEU A 179 -17.01 -16.77 -3.56
N ILE A 180 -16.01 -17.51 -3.05
CA ILE A 180 -14.81 -17.86 -3.79
C ILE A 180 -14.74 -19.38 -3.84
N SER A 181 -15.38 -19.97 -4.86
CA SER A 181 -15.28 -21.42 -5.08
C SER A 181 -13.92 -21.73 -5.71
N TYR A 182 -12.98 -22.22 -4.93
CA TYR A 182 -11.82 -22.93 -5.46
C TYR A 182 -12.11 -24.44 -5.35
N GLU A 183 -11.87 -25.16 -6.44
CA GLU A 183 -12.01 -26.60 -6.44
C GLU A 183 -10.91 -27.20 -5.55
N THR A 184 -11.32 -27.77 -4.42
CA THR A 184 -10.40 -28.50 -3.54
C THR A 184 -10.68 -29.99 -3.67
N PRO A 185 -9.68 -30.82 -3.98
CA PRO A 185 -9.83 -32.26 -3.93
C PRO A 185 -10.40 -32.72 -2.58
N GLN A 186 -11.34 -33.65 -2.61
CA GLN A 186 -12.08 -34.10 -1.41
C GLN A 186 -11.15 -34.56 -0.27
N GLU A 187 -10.02 -35.19 -0.63
CA GLU A 187 -8.99 -35.66 0.29
C GLU A 187 -8.25 -34.52 1.02
N LEU A 188 -8.19 -33.32 0.42
CA LEU A 188 -7.49 -32.15 0.98
C LEU A 188 -8.41 -31.20 1.75
N LEU A 189 -9.73 -31.37 1.59
CA LEU A 189 -10.71 -30.44 2.16
C LEU A 189 -10.61 -30.33 3.69
N ALA A 190 -10.41 -31.46 4.37
CA ALA A 190 -10.29 -31.47 5.83
C ALA A 190 -9.06 -30.71 6.31
N SER A 191 -7.91 -30.88 5.68
CA SER A 191 -6.69 -30.17 6.05
C SER A 191 -6.76 -28.69 5.70
N LEU A 192 -7.40 -28.30 4.58
CA LEU A 192 -7.59 -26.90 4.22
C LEU A 192 -8.47 -26.17 5.23
N ASN A 193 -9.58 -26.79 5.66
CA ASN A 193 -10.44 -26.24 6.70
C ASN A 193 -9.70 -26.12 8.05
N TYR A 194 -8.81 -27.08 8.34
CA TYR A 194 -8.00 -27.03 9.54
C TYR A 194 -6.96 -25.89 9.48
N PHE A 195 -6.32 -25.64 8.33
CA PHE A 195 -5.43 -24.50 8.13
C PHE A 195 -6.15 -23.18 8.36
N LYS A 196 -7.34 -23.03 7.79
CA LYS A 196 -8.20 -21.86 8.02
C LYS A 196 -8.54 -21.68 9.50
N TYR A 197 -8.85 -22.75 10.22
CA TYR A 197 -9.11 -22.70 11.65
C TYR A 197 -7.86 -22.28 12.44
N LEU A 198 -6.69 -22.85 12.15
CA LEU A 198 -5.42 -22.50 12.83
C LEU A 198 -5.09 -21.03 12.69
N ILE A 199 -5.18 -20.48 11.45
CA ILE A 199 -4.87 -19.06 11.24
C ILE A 199 -5.90 -18.15 11.93
N SER A 200 -7.16 -18.52 12.01
CA SER A 200 -8.17 -17.75 12.73
C SER A 200 -7.87 -17.62 14.23
N MET A 201 -7.28 -18.67 14.83
CA MET A 201 -6.82 -18.63 16.21
C MET A 201 -5.62 -17.67 16.37
N LEU A 202 -4.67 -17.69 15.44
CA LEU A 202 -3.52 -16.77 15.45
C LEU A 202 -3.99 -15.33 15.24
N ASP A 203 -4.85 -15.07 14.28
CA ASP A 203 -5.45 -13.76 14.00
C ASP A 203 -6.17 -13.20 15.25
N SER A 204 -6.84 -14.04 16.03
CA SER A 204 -7.52 -13.62 17.26
C SER A 204 -6.55 -13.28 18.40
N LYS A 205 -5.38 -13.93 18.46
CA LYS A 205 -4.32 -13.66 19.42
C LYS A 205 -3.60 -12.33 19.15
N LEU A 206 -3.39 -12.03 17.89
CA LEU A 206 -2.61 -10.87 17.44
C LEU A 206 -3.54 -9.72 17.02
N LYS A 207 -3.71 -8.72 17.91
CA LYS A 207 -4.65 -7.59 17.73
C LYS A 207 -4.64 -6.94 16.34
N TYR A 208 -3.48 -6.88 15.70
CA TYR A 208 -3.30 -6.21 14.40
C TYR A 208 -3.48 -7.15 13.20
N TRP A 209 -3.70 -8.45 13.42
CA TRP A 209 -3.85 -9.46 12.37
C TRP A 209 -5.30 -9.82 12.09
N GLN A 210 -6.24 -9.29 12.87
CA GLN A 210 -7.66 -9.61 12.74
C GLN A 210 -8.15 -9.47 11.30
N ASN A 211 -8.78 -10.53 10.80
CA ASN A 211 -9.33 -10.63 9.43
C ASN A 211 -8.28 -10.46 8.31
N ARG A 212 -6.97 -10.62 8.58
CA ARG A 212 -5.92 -10.50 7.57
C ARG A 212 -6.17 -11.44 6.40
N THR A 213 -6.43 -12.71 6.69
CA THR A 213 -6.66 -13.76 5.70
C THR A 213 -7.90 -13.49 4.84
N THR A 214 -8.96 -12.96 5.44
CA THR A 214 -10.18 -12.57 4.73
C THR A 214 -9.95 -11.48 3.69
N ARG A 215 -8.97 -10.60 3.94
CA ARG A 215 -8.62 -9.53 3.00
C ARG A 215 -7.60 -9.96 1.95
N THR A 216 -6.64 -10.83 2.32
CA THR A 216 -5.54 -11.26 1.44
C THR A 216 -5.95 -12.31 0.44
N LEU A 217 -6.75 -13.30 0.85
CA LEU A 217 -7.14 -14.42 -0.01
C LEU A 217 -7.89 -13.99 -1.29
N PRO A 218 -8.93 -13.13 -1.24
CA PRO A 218 -9.64 -12.70 -2.44
C PRO A 218 -8.71 -12.00 -3.45
N LEU A 219 -7.79 -11.17 -2.97
CA LEU A 219 -6.84 -10.48 -3.82
C LEU A 219 -5.84 -11.45 -4.46
N ALA A 220 -5.32 -12.41 -3.70
CA ALA A 220 -4.41 -13.43 -4.19
C ALA A 220 -5.04 -14.27 -5.30
N LEU A 221 -6.27 -14.76 -5.09
CA LEU A 221 -7.01 -15.56 -6.08
C LEU A 221 -7.37 -14.74 -7.32
N ALA A 222 -7.76 -13.47 -7.17
CA ALA A 222 -8.06 -12.61 -8.31
C ALA A 222 -6.83 -12.38 -9.20
N ILE A 223 -5.64 -12.21 -8.60
CA ILE A 223 -4.39 -12.11 -9.36
C ILE A 223 -4.08 -13.44 -10.02
N ASN A 224 -4.25 -14.57 -9.32
CA ASN A 224 -4.00 -15.92 -9.82
C ASN A 224 -4.84 -16.24 -11.07
N HIS A 225 -6.13 -15.91 -11.04
CA HIS A 225 -7.05 -16.20 -12.14
C HIS A 225 -6.78 -15.39 -13.44
N GLU A 226 -6.08 -14.28 -13.34
CA GLU A 226 -5.69 -13.48 -14.50
C GLU A 226 -4.36 -13.96 -15.14
N LEU A 227 -3.70 -14.93 -14.52
CA LEU A 227 -2.43 -15.49 -15.01
C LEU A 227 -2.66 -16.76 -15.83
N SER A 228 -1.92 -16.91 -16.94
CA SER A 228 -1.98 -18.11 -17.80
C SER A 228 -1.30 -19.32 -17.20
N ASP A 229 -0.40 -19.12 -16.24
CA ASP A 229 0.37 -20.12 -15.50
C ASP A 229 -0.02 -20.14 -14.03
N SER A 230 -1.33 -20.03 -13.75
CA SER A 230 -1.89 -19.99 -12.41
C SER A 230 -1.60 -21.26 -11.61
N VAL A 231 -1.50 -21.08 -10.29
CA VAL A 231 -1.43 -22.18 -9.31
C VAL A 231 -2.83 -22.72 -9.06
N ALA A 232 -2.96 -23.97 -8.64
CA ALA A 232 -4.23 -24.49 -8.17
C ALA A 232 -4.73 -23.67 -6.97
N ASP A 233 -5.99 -23.19 -7.02
CA ASP A 233 -6.54 -22.24 -6.05
C ASP A 233 -6.45 -22.73 -4.60
N HIS A 234 -6.70 -24.04 -4.37
CA HIS A 234 -6.58 -24.61 -3.03
C HIS A 234 -5.13 -24.58 -2.50
N GLN A 235 -4.12 -24.72 -3.36
CA GLN A 235 -2.71 -24.63 -2.97
C GLN A 235 -2.34 -23.19 -2.58
N LEU A 236 -2.78 -22.21 -3.39
CA LEU A 236 -2.59 -20.81 -3.08
C LEU A 236 -3.33 -20.39 -1.81
N ALA A 237 -4.58 -20.84 -1.66
CA ALA A 237 -5.39 -20.57 -0.46
C ALA A 237 -4.73 -21.14 0.81
N ALA A 238 -4.23 -22.36 0.76
CA ALA A 238 -3.48 -22.97 1.85
C ALA A 238 -2.20 -22.17 2.17
N ALA A 239 -1.49 -21.69 1.16
CA ALA A 239 -0.31 -20.86 1.35
C ALA A 239 -0.68 -19.50 2.00
N VAL A 240 -1.76 -18.86 1.58
CA VAL A 240 -2.27 -17.63 2.23
C VAL A 240 -2.64 -17.89 3.69
N TYR A 241 -3.22 -19.05 4.02
CA TYR A 241 -3.52 -19.38 5.41
C TYR A 241 -2.27 -19.63 6.24
N MET A 242 -1.29 -20.34 5.70
CA MET A 242 -0.21 -20.94 6.49
C MET A 242 1.14 -20.22 6.43
N HIS A 243 1.35 -19.22 5.53
CA HIS A 243 2.67 -18.61 5.33
C HIS A 243 3.28 -18.04 6.61
N ASP A 244 2.47 -17.51 7.49
CA ASP A 244 2.89 -16.85 8.73
C ASP A 244 2.59 -17.65 10.01
N ILE A 245 2.15 -18.92 9.88
CA ILE A 245 1.77 -19.73 11.07
C ILE A 245 2.91 -19.90 12.09
N ALA A 246 4.16 -19.84 11.63
CA ALA A 246 5.34 -19.90 12.51
C ALA A 246 5.41 -18.75 13.51
N HIS A 247 4.75 -17.62 13.27
CA HIS A 247 4.66 -16.53 14.24
C HIS A 247 3.93 -16.93 15.53
N ALA A 248 3.11 -17.99 15.50
CA ALA A 248 2.49 -18.55 16.69
C ALA A 248 3.51 -19.08 17.73
N PHE A 249 4.73 -19.41 17.29
CA PHE A 249 5.80 -19.97 18.11
C PHE A 249 6.84 -18.90 18.50
N LEU A 250 6.72 -17.69 18.00
CA LEU A 250 7.57 -16.58 18.41
C LEU A 250 7.15 -16.04 19.78
N ASN A 251 8.11 -15.54 20.51
CA ASN A 251 7.89 -14.97 21.84
C ASN A 251 7.04 -13.69 21.72
N ASP A 252 6.12 -13.48 22.66
CA ASP A 252 5.26 -12.29 22.69
C ASP A 252 6.06 -10.98 22.75
N SER A 253 7.26 -10.99 23.35
CA SER A 253 8.18 -9.85 23.33
C SER A 253 8.64 -9.45 21.92
N LEU A 254 8.59 -10.35 20.95
CA LEU A 254 8.95 -10.10 19.57
C LEU A 254 7.70 -9.77 18.73
N THR A 255 6.64 -10.56 18.87
CA THR A 255 5.41 -10.40 18.07
C THR A 255 4.61 -9.15 18.45
N LEU A 256 4.75 -8.68 19.70
CA LEU A 256 4.12 -7.46 20.22
C LEU A 256 5.09 -6.29 20.36
N LYS A 257 6.34 -6.42 19.86
CA LYS A 257 7.37 -5.38 19.96
C LYS A 257 6.91 -4.11 19.23
N ILE A 258 6.87 -3.01 19.99
CA ILE A 258 6.61 -1.68 19.44
C ILE A 258 7.97 -1.07 19.04
N GLY A 259 8.08 -0.55 17.81
CA GLY A 259 9.30 0.07 17.31
C GLY A 259 10.16 -0.85 16.43
N LYS A 260 11.41 -0.46 16.19
CA LYS A 260 12.28 -1.14 15.22
C LYS A 260 12.81 -2.48 15.74
N PHE A 261 12.85 -3.47 14.86
CA PHE A 261 13.51 -4.74 15.10
C PHE A 261 15.04 -4.57 14.97
N ASP A 262 15.79 -5.10 15.95
CA ASP A 262 17.24 -5.23 15.85
C ASP A 262 17.65 -6.42 14.95
N GLU A 263 18.95 -6.64 14.75
CA GLU A 263 19.42 -7.69 13.84
C GLU A 263 19.14 -9.11 14.37
N ALA A 264 19.08 -9.29 15.69
CA ALA A 264 18.72 -10.57 16.30
C ALA A 264 17.22 -10.88 16.07
N ASP A 265 16.36 -9.89 16.26
CA ASP A 265 14.92 -9.97 15.97
C ASP A 265 14.69 -10.32 14.49
N LYS A 266 15.34 -9.60 13.57
CA LYS A 266 15.24 -9.83 12.12
C LYS A 266 15.71 -11.23 11.74
N THR A 267 16.80 -11.70 12.33
CA THR A 267 17.32 -13.04 12.09
C THR A 267 16.28 -14.09 12.48
N LEU A 268 15.66 -13.92 13.65
CA LEU A 268 14.63 -14.84 14.14
C LEU A 268 13.37 -14.77 13.27
N ILE A 269 12.88 -13.57 12.93
CA ILE A 269 11.71 -13.39 12.07
C ILE A 269 11.94 -14.03 10.70
N ARG A 270 13.13 -13.91 10.11
CA ARG A 270 13.46 -14.48 8.79
C ARG A 270 13.42 -16.00 8.73
N THR A 271 13.28 -16.69 9.85
CA THR A 271 13.12 -18.16 9.86
C THR A 271 11.69 -18.61 9.56
N HIS A 272 10.67 -17.72 9.72
CA HIS A 272 9.27 -18.13 9.63
C HIS A 272 8.87 -18.77 8.28
N PRO A 273 9.38 -18.37 7.09
CA PRO A 273 8.98 -19.03 5.86
C PRO A 273 9.38 -20.49 5.83
N SER A 274 10.59 -20.79 6.31
CA SER A 274 11.09 -22.17 6.38
C SER A 274 10.31 -23.01 7.37
N ILE A 275 10.09 -22.49 8.59
CA ILE A 275 9.35 -23.20 9.65
C ILE A 275 7.89 -23.42 9.22
N SER A 276 7.22 -22.40 8.68
CA SER A 276 5.84 -22.54 8.19
C SER A 276 5.73 -23.59 7.07
N ALA A 277 6.67 -23.56 6.12
CA ALA A 277 6.74 -24.54 5.03
C ALA A 277 7.00 -25.97 5.55
N ASP A 278 7.91 -26.14 6.51
CA ASP A 278 8.22 -27.44 7.10
C ASP A 278 7.03 -28.03 7.86
N LEU A 279 6.23 -27.21 8.54
CA LEU A 279 5.00 -27.64 9.21
C LEU A 279 3.97 -28.18 8.18
N VAL A 280 3.78 -27.48 7.08
CA VAL A 280 2.83 -27.91 6.02
C VAL A 280 3.35 -29.14 5.27
N ALA A 281 4.68 -29.25 5.10
CA ALA A 281 5.31 -30.40 4.42
C ALA A 281 5.06 -31.75 5.12
N LEU A 282 4.67 -31.74 6.40
CA LEU A 282 4.28 -32.96 7.12
C LEU A 282 2.94 -33.54 6.63
N ILE A 283 2.16 -32.76 5.88
CA ILE A 283 0.83 -33.14 5.43
C ILE A 283 0.90 -33.41 3.91
N PRO A 284 0.60 -34.63 3.44
CA PRO A 284 0.63 -34.97 2.01
C PRO A 284 -0.32 -34.11 1.16
N GLY A 285 0.05 -33.87 -0.10
CA GLY A 285 -0.81 -33.18 -1.06
C GLY A 285 -0.60 -31.66 -1.15
N TRP A 286 0.29 -31.07 -0.33
CA TRP A 286 0.49 -29.60 -0.26
C TRP A 286 1.85 -29.14 -0.83
N THR A 287 2.39 -29.83 -1.84
CA THR A 287 3.74 -29.58 -2.37
C THR A 287 3.90 -28.15 -2.95
N GLU A 288 2.92 -27.67 -3.72
CA GLU A 288 2.96 -26.29 -4.26
C GLU A 288 2.81 -25.27 -3.14
N CYS A 289 1.89 -25.49 -2.21
CA CYS A 289 1.72 -24.63 -1.03
C CYS A 289 3.03 -24.51 -0.24
N VAL A 290 3.73 -25.60 0.03
CA VAL A 290 5.05 -25.61 0.73
C VAL A 290 6.06 -24.75 -0.02
N THR A 291 6.12 -24.87 -1.34
CA THR A 291 7.04 -24.08 -2.18
C THR A 291 6.68 -22.58 -2.11
N ILE A 292 5.41 -22.26 -2.23
CA ILE A 292 4.92 -20.88 -2.13
C ILE A 292 5.30 -20.25 -0.77
N ILE A 293 5.03 -20.96 0.31
CA ILE A 293 5.34 -20.49 1.67
C ILE A 293 6.84 -20.27 1.83
N ARG A 294 7.68 -21.19 1.37
CA ARG A 294 9.13 -21.08 1.52
C ARG A 294 9.71 -19.89 0.77
N GLN A 295 9.12 -19.53 -0.37
CA GLN A 295 9.66 -18.54 -1.29
C GLN A 295 9.02 -17.16 -1.20
N HIS A 296 7.98 -16.93 -0.37
CA HIS A 296 7.21 -15.67 -0.41
C HIS A 296 7.99 -14.43 0.04
N HIS A 297 9.15 -14.58 0.65
CA HIS A 297 10.10 -13.51 0.96
C HIS A 297 11.35 -13.51 0.07
N GLU A 298 11.38 -14.32 -0.99
CA GLU A 298 12.39 -14.14 -2.01
C GLU A 298 12.12 -12.88 -2.81
N HIS A 299 13.17 -12.20 -3.24
CA HIS A 299 13.09 -10.99 -4.04
C HIS A 299 13.42 -11.28 -5.49
N TRP A 300 12.76 -10.60 -6.40
CA TRP A 300 12.98 -10.78 -7.83
C TRP A 300 14.46 -10.62 -8.26
N ASP A 301 15.20 -9.74 -7.60
CA ASP A 301 16.61 -9.48 -7.84
C ASP A 301 17.58 -10.44 -7.12
N GLY A 302 17.06 -11.36 -6.27
CA GLY A 302 17.84 -12.31 -5.48
C GLY A 302 18.34 -11.79 -4.15
N SER A 303 17.93 -10.58 -3.72
CA SER A 303 18.30 -10.02 -2.41
C SER A 303 17.42 -10.51 -1.25
N GLY A 304 16.44 -11.38 -1.55
CA GLY A 304 15.49 -11.94 -0.59
C GLY A 304 16.04 -13.08 0.27
N TYR A 305 15.16 -13.79 0.93
CA TYR A 305 15.45 -14.93 1.79
C TYR A 305 14.34 -15.98 1.70
N PRO A 306 14.60 -17.27 2.06
CA PRO A 306 15.77 -17.79 2.76
C PRO A 306 16.95 -18.21 1.84
N THR A 307 16.74 -18.38 0.52
CA THR A 307 17.74 -18.98 -0.38
C THR A 307 18.38 -17.99 -1.35
N GLY A 308 17.77 -16.82 -1.57
CA GLY A 308 18.26 -15.80 -2.51
C GLY A 308 18.08 -16.21 -3.97
N ILE A 309 17.07 -17.03 -4.30
CA ILE A 309 16.68 -17.32 -5.69
C ILE A 309 16.10 -16.07 -6.32
N LYS A 310 16.11 -15.98 -7.66
CA LYS A 310 15.74 -14.75 -8.36
C LYS A 310 14.93 -15.00 -9.62
N GLY A 311 14.20 -13.99 -10.04
CA GLY A 311 13.47 -14.00 -11.31
C GLY A 311 12.46 -15.13 -11.39
N ASP A 312 12.44 -15.85 -12.50
CA ASP A 312 11.50 -16.93 -12.77
C ASP A 312 11.77 -18.23 -11.98
N ASP A 313 12.89 -18.32 -11.23
CA ASP A 313 13.13 -19.41 -10.27
C ASP A 313 12.20 -19.31 -9.06
N ILE A 314 11.63 -18.13 -8.78
CA ILE A 314 10.60 -17.92 -7.74
C ILE A 314 9.28 -18.40 -8.30
N CYS A 315 8.63 -19.37 -7.67
CA CYS A 315 7.34 -19.89 -8.13
C CYS A 315 6.26 -18.79 -8.17
N ILE A 316 5.35 -18.90 -9.15
CA ILE A 316 4.35 -17.86 -9.41
C ILE A 316 3.46 -17.56 -8.19
N GLY A 317 3.07 -18.58 -7.42
CA GLY A 317 2.30 -18.41 -6.19
C GLY A 317 3.03 -17.58 -5.14
N ALA A 318 4.36 -17.73 -5.01
CA ALA A 318 5.18 -16.93 -4.10
C ALA A 318 5.30 -15.47 -4.56
N GLN A 319 5.42 -15.23 -5.89
CA GLN A 319 5.40 -13.88 -6.45
C GLN A 319 4.07 -13.17 -6.18
N ILE A 320 2.94 -13.89 -6.24
CA ILE A 320 1.61 -13.37 -5.88
C ILE A 320 1.55 -13.05 -4.39
N LEU A 321 1.90 -14.02 -3.54
CA LEU A 321 1.80 -13.90 -2.09
C LEU A 321 2.68 -12.76 -1.57
N ALA A 322 3.90 -12.58 -2.09
CA ALA A 322 4.80 -11.49 -1.73
C ALA A 322 4.16 -10.09 -1.93
N ILE A 323 3.47 -9.88 -3.05
CA ILE A 323 2.79 -8.59 -3.33
C ILE A 323 1.58 -8.40 -2.43
N VAL A 324 0.77 -9.45 -2.25
CA VAL A 324 -0.47 -9.37 -1.47
C VAL A 324 -0.16 -9.16 0.01
N ASP A 325 0.87 -9.82 0.54
CA ASP A 325 1.34 -9.62 1.90
C ASP A 325 1.91 -8.21 2.11
N ALA A 326 2.74 -7.72 1.20
CA ALA A 326 3.27 -6.36 1.24
C ALA A 326 2.14 -5.32 1.19
N TYR A 327 1.15 -5.50 0.31
CA TYR A 327 -0.01 -4.62 0.21
C TYR A 327 -0.82 -4.60 1.51
N GLU A 328 -1.14 -5.76 2.07
CA GLU A 328 -1.87 -5.90 3.34
C GLU A 328 -1.08 -5.24 4.48
N SER A 329 0.21 -5.53 4.57
CA SER A 329 1.07 -4.97 5.61
C SER A 329 1.19 -3.45 5.57
N MET A 330 1.08 -2.84 4.39
CA MET A 330 1.11 -1.38 4.22
C MET A 330 -0.25 -0.72 4.47
N THR A 331 -1.34 -1.36 4.07
CA THR A 331 -2.68 -0.77 4.12
C THR A 331 -3.45 -1.00 5.41
N HIS A 332 -2.90 -1.83 6.32
CA HIS A 332 -3.51 -2.11 7.63
C HIS A 332 -2.53 -1.84 8.79
N PRO A 333 -3.05 -1.51 9.99
CA PRO A 333 -2.21 -1.28 11.17
C PRO A 333 -1.41 -2.52 11.55
N ARG A 334 -0.19 -2.33 12.11
CA ARG A 334 0.67 -3.38 12.66
C ARG A 334 1.16 -3.00 14.07
N ALA A 335 1.75 -3.93 14.80
CA ALA A 335 2.30 -3.66 16.12
C ALA A 335 3.42 -2.61 16.09
N ASP A 336 4.25 -2.65 15.06
CA ASP A 336 5.35 -1.73 14.82
C ASP A 336 4.90 -0.38 14.21
N ARG A 337 3.63 -0.32 13.73
CA ARG A 337 3.07 0.87 13.07
C ARG A 337 1.56 0.96 13.28
N GLN A 338 1.11 1.88 14.10
CA GLN A 338 -0.31 2.03 14.49
C GLN A 338 -1.20 2.63 13.40
N PHE A 339 -0.63 3.18 12.33
CA PHE A 339 -1.37 3.78 11.22
C PHE A 339 -1.08 3.02 9.92
N LYS A 340 -2.08 3.04 9.06
CA LYS A 340 -2.03 2.43 7.73
C LYS A 340 -1.57 3.48 6.70
N ARG A 341 -0.82 3.03 5.69
CA ARG A 341 -0.58 3.85 4.50
C ARG A 341 -1.83 3.89 3.64
N SER A 342 -1.99 4.98 2.88
CA SER A 342 -3.04 5.02 1.86
C SER A 342 -2.83 3.91 0.83
N VAL A 343 -3.91 3.48 0.20
CA VAL A 343 -3.83 2.47 -0.86
C VAL A 343 -2.98 2.96 -2.03
N LEU A 344 -3.10 4.24 -2.40
CA LEU A 344 -2.29 4.84 -3.47
C LEU A 344 -0.80 4.74 -3.14
N ARG A 345 -0.41 5.09 -1.92
CA ARG A 345 0.99 4.99 -1.47
C ARG A 345 1.50 3.54 -1.48
N ALA A 346 0.70 2.59 -0.99
CA ALA A 346 1.08 1.18 -1.01
C ALA A 346 1.32 0.67 -2.44
N VAL A 347 0.43 1.04 -3.36
CA VAL A 347 0.54 0.69 -4.77
C VAL A 347 1.76 1.35 -5.42
N THR A 348 2.03 2.63 -5.14
CA THR A 348 3.22 3.34 -5.64
C THR A 348 4.50 2.68 -5.14
N GLU A 349 4.56 2.33 -3.85
CA GLU A 349 5.73 1.67 -3.25
C GLU A 349 5.97 0.28 -3.85
N ILE A 350 4.92 -0.53 -4.01
CA ILE A 350 5.02 -1.83 -4.70
C ILE A 350 5.49 -1.64 -6.16
N SER A 351 5.00 -0.62 -6.86
CA SER A 351 5.44 -0.31 -8.24
C SER A 351 6.91 0.09 -8.31
N ASN A 352 7.40 0.89 -7.38
CA ASN A 352 8.81 1.31 -7.30
C ASN A 352 9.76 0.14 -6.99
N GLN A 353 9.24 -0.92 -6.37
CA GLN A 353 9.98 -2.16 -6.09
C GLN A 353 9.83 -3.22 -7.21
N SER A 354 9.15 -2.88 -8.31
CA SER A 354 9.04 -3.76 -9.48
C SER A 354 10.41 -4.00 -10.11
N GLY A 355 10.75 -5.26 -10.36
CA GLY A 355 12.07 -5.67 -10.85
C GLY A 355 13.17 -5.75 -9.77
N LYS A 356 12.86 -5.36 -8.54
CA LYS A 356 13.73 -5.50 -7.36
C LYS A 356 13.14 -6.54 -6.40
N GLN A 357 12.22 -6.12 -5.57
CA GLN A 357 11.53 -7.02 -4.64
C GLN A 357 10.48 -7.87 -5.37
N PHE A 358 9.70 -7.26 -6.27
CA PHE A 358 8.54 -7.89 -6.88
C PHE A 358 8.74 -8.17 -8.38
N SER A 359 8.09 -9.24 -8.85
CA SER A 359 8.02 -9.59 -10.28
C SER A 359 7.36 -8.46 -11.08
N PRO A 360 7.98 -7.93 -12.15
CA PRO A 360 7.38 -6.90 -12.99
C PRO A 360 6.03 -7.29 -13.58
N ARG A 361 5.90 -8.55 -13.99
CA ARG A 361 4.68 -9.12 -14.57
C ARG A 361 3.54 -9.14 -13.55
N VAL A 362 3.79 -9.70 -12.36
CA VAL A 362 2.78 -9.83 -11.32
C VAL A 362 2.45 -8.47 -10.72
N THR A 363 3.42 -7.57 -10.55
CA THR A 363 3.19 -6.19 -10.09
C THR A 363 2.22 -5.43 -10.99
N LYS A 364 2.44 -5.48 -12.31
CA LYS A 364 1.56 -4.84 -13.29
C LYS A 364 0.12 -5.35 -13.20
N LEU A 365 -0.03 -6.66 -13.01
CA LEU A 365 -1.34 -7.31 -12.88
C LEU A 365 -2.01 -6.99 -11.56
N ALA A 366 -1.28 -7.11 -10.45
CA ALA A 366 -1.77 -6.76 -9.11
C ALA A 366 -2.26 -5.31 -9.06
N PHE A 367 -1.54 -4.40 -9.71
CA PHE A 367 -1.95 -3.00 -9.82
C PHE A 367 -3.32 -2.84 -10.50
N LYS A 368 -3.54 -3.54 -11.62
CA LYS A 368 -4.84 -3.57 -12.33
C LYS A 368 -5.94 -4.07 -11.39
N ILE A 369 -5.70 -5.17 -10.69
CA ILE A 369 -6.67 -5.82 -9.80
C ILE A 369 -6.95 -4.95 -8.57
N ILE A 370 -5.92 -4.41 -7.89
CA ILE A 370 -6.09 -3.53 -6.73
C ILE A 370 -6.93 -2.30 -7.10
N LYS A 371 -6.69 -1.68 -8.27
CA LYS A 371 -7.53 -0.57 -8.76
C LYS A 371 -9.00 -0.97 -8.88
N GLN A 372 -9.28 -2.17 -9.37
CA GLN A 372 -10.64 -2.69 -9.46
C GLN A 372 -11.27 -2.88 -8.07
N PHE A 373 -10.50 -3.41 -7.12
CA PHE A 373 -10.96 -3.60 -5.72
C PHE A 373 -11.24 -2.26 -5.00
N ILE A 374 -10.45 -1.20 -5.30
CA ILE A 374 -10.68 0.14 -4.74
C ILE A 374 -11.95 0.75 -5.32
N ALA A 375 -12.08 0.65 -6.62
CA ALA A 375 -13.19 1.20 -7.39
C ALA A 375 -14.54 0.59 -6.99
N ALA A 376 -14.49 -0.56 -6.47
CA ALA A 376 -15.63 -1.36 -6.09
C ALA A 376 -16.09 -1.14 -4.63
N LYS A 377 -15.35 -0.35 -3.83
CA LYS A 377 -15.84 0.10 -2.52
C LYS A 377 -16.82 1.26 -2.70
N PRO A 378 -18.07 1.14 -2.17
CA PRO A 378 -19.09 2.19 -2.28
C PRO A 378 -18.69 3.46 -1.53
#